data_7d4133f61b930b628e2dfbcd2dcab9a9
#
_entry.id   7d4133f61b930b628e2dfbcd2dcab9a9
#
_cell.length_a   1.000
_cell.length_b   1.000
_cell.length_c   1.000
_cell.angle_alpha   90.00
_cell.angle_beta   90.00
_cell.angle_gamma   90.00
#
_symmetry.space_group_name_H-M   'P 1'
#
loop_
_entity.id
_entity.type
_entity.pdbx_description
1 polymer ?
#
loop_
_entity_poly.entity_id
_entity_poly.type
_entity_poly.pdbx_seq_one_letter_code
_entity_poly.pdbx_strand_id
1 'polypeptide(L)'
;MDSNKYDWIVVGGGISGITIAEILCRDGKSVLLLEKNKQLSSETSKVFHEWMHSGSLYSLAPDKLLTLRYLLGATDDLFEYYNSFSGMNLCPTESGVIVDGTGWFNNDYIEYRYRKHLFNPVWSALVSRSINIIDLLSQHDWLRRKAGSDYDDSRVRFSHWFNNIPKQFASKSDFFCKLSPDITMNSRKLISDILSVALGKDLEIVTESSVLNIIEKNNSVIVETNSNSYHAENAVICSPDMISKFLDIPIKTSYAPIAVVENVPKDEKSFVELDYNLKKCINLLKKGDGIGQAGGVTMEREKDVDSYLSYIIAEHKDRNPGIKVVDTYVGLKKELVQKGEDRNYIYHINQNSKNIWSVVLGKFSLAFSMAPEFYRRIYHKNPPKIIEIPMEDVKKGLISETSWKEIIINSR
;
A
#
# COMPACT_ATOMS: atom_id res chain seq x y z
N MET A 1 39.03 -13.11 7.74
CA MET A 1 37.94 -13.33 6.72
C MET A 1 36.77 -12.50 7.22
N ASP A 2 36.43 -11.43 6.52
CA ASP A 2 35.27 -10.62 6.85
C ASP A 2 34.00 -11.43 6.53
N SER A 3 33.50 -12.15 7.53
CA SER A 3 32.47 -13.17 7.38
C SER A 3 31.05 -12.63 7.22
N ASN A 4 30.86 -11.32 7.04
CA ASN A 4 29.54 -10.70 6.99
C ASN A 4 29.48 -9.53 6.00
N LYS A 5 29.90 -9.71 4.75
CA LYS A 5 29.73 -8.69 3.73
C LYS A 5 28.50 -9.04 2.88
N TYR A 6 27.47 -8.23 3.00
CA TYR A 6 26.26 -8.28 2.15
C TYR A 6 26.40 -7.33 0.97
N ASP A 7 25.69 -7.58 -0.13
CA ASP A 7 25.51 -6.58 -1.19
C ASP A 7 24.64 -5.43 -0.67
N TRP A 8 23.60 -5.75 0.11
CA TRP A 8 22.66 -4.77 0.63
C TRP A 8 22.27 -5.01 2.09
N ILE A 9 22.15 -3.92 2.83
CA ILE A 9 21.42 -3.90 4.11
C ILE A 9 20.14 -3.09 3.90
N VAL A 10 18.99 -3.70 4.22
CA VAL A 10 17.67 -3.09 4.20
C VAL A 10 17.24 -2.77 5.64
N VAL A 11 17.01 -1.51 5.96
CA VAL A 11 16.63 -1.05 7.30
C VAL A 11 15.14 -0.81 7.38
N GLY A 12 14.43 -1.68 8.10
CA GLY A 12 12.97 -1.64 8.31
C GLY A 12 12.22 -2.77 7.59
N GLY A 13 11.56 -3.62 8.37
CA GLY A 13 10.82 -4.81 7.93
C GLY A 13 9.35 -4.56 7.60
N GLY A 14 8.97 -3.35 7.19
CA GLY A 14 7.66 -3.05 6.62
C GLY A 14 7.56 -3.50 5.16
N ILE A 15 6.37 -3.29 4.53
CA ILE A 15 6.15 -3.69 3.13
C ILE A 15 7.21 -3.13 2.17
N SER A 16 7.70 -1.90 2.38
CA SER A 16 8.74 -1.30 1.54
C SER A 16 10.05 -2.09 1.62
N GLY A 17 10.51 -2.41 2.83
CA GLY A 17 11.75 -3.15 3.02
C GLY A 17 11.65 -4.59 2.52
N ILE A 18 10.53 -5.26 2.76
CA ILE A 18 10.29 -6.64 2.31
C ILE A 18 10.30 -6.72 0.77
N THR A 19 9.60 -5.81 0.07
CA THR A 19 9.56 -5.81 -1.40
C THR A 19 10.89 -5.42 -2.02
N ILE A 20 11.65 -4.51 -1.39
CA ILE A 20 13.02 -4.18 -1.84
C ILE A 20 13.96 -5.35 -1.60
N ALA A 21 13.91 -5.99 -0.43
CA ALA A 21 14.74 -7.17 -0.17
C ALA A 21 14.45 -8.28 -1.19
N GLU A 22 13.19 -8.54 -1.48
CA GLU A 22 12.79 -9.55 -2.45
C GLU A 22 13.30 -9.23 -3.86
N ILE A 23 13.13 -7.99 -4.34
CA ILE A 23 13.55 -7.60 -5.70
C ILE A 23 15.07 -7.68 -5.88
N LEU A 24 15.84 -7.41 -4.83
CA LEU A 24 17.29 -7.55 -4.81
C LEU A 24 17.72 -9.02 -4.79
N CYS A 25 17.14 -9.84 -3.91
CA CYS A 25 17.39 -11.28 -3.85
C CYS A 25 17.04 -11.99 -5.16
N ARG A 26 16.03 -11.52 -5.88
CA ARG A 26 15.61 -12.00 -7.18
C ARG A 26 16.75 -11.94 -8.23
N ASP A 27 17.63 -10.94 -8.16
CA ASP A 27 18.84 -10.77 -9.00
C ASP A 27 20.09 -11.40 -8.35
N GLY A 28 19.92 -12.29 -7.36
CA GLY A 28 21.02 -12.99 -6.70
C GLY A 28 21.87 -12.13 -5.77
N LYS A 29 21.32 -11.03 -5.26
CA LYS A 29 22.00 -10.19 -4.27
C LYS A 29 21.86 -10.80 -2.88
N SER A 30 22.97 -10.76 -2.13
CA SER A 30 22.99 -11.09 -0.70
C SER A 30 22.42 -9.94 0.10
N VAL A 31 21.32 -10.16 0.82
CA VAL A 31 20.56 -9.10 1.49
C VAL A 31 20.36 -9.41 2.96
N LEU A 32 20.68 -8.41 3.82
CA LEU A 32 20.33 -8.43 5.24
C LEU A 32 19.18 -7.46 5.50
N LEU A 33 18.05 -7.96 6.03
CA LEU A 33 16.92 -7.17 6.48
C LEU A 33 16.95 -6.99 8.00
N LEU A 34 17.06 -5.75 8.45
CA LEU A 34 17.06 -5.38 9.86
C LEU A 34 15.72 -4.81 10.29
N GLU A 35 15.12 -5.37 11.34
CA GLU A 35 13.87 -4.88 11.93
C GLU A 35 14.05 -4.65 13.44
N LYS A 36 13.61 -3.50 13.94
CA LYS A 36 13.71 -3.14 15.37
C LYS A 36 12.75 -3.95 16.26
N ASN A 37 11.62 -4.34 15.71
CA ASN A 37 10.60 -5.09 16.43
C ASN A 37 10.84 -6.61 16.32
N LYS A 38 10.16 -7.37 17.16
CA LYS A 38 10.19 -8.84 17.14
C LYS A 38 9.59 -9.42 15.87
N GLN A 39 8.65 -8.71 15.25
CA GLN A 39 7.91 -9.14 14.07
C GLN A 39 8.04 -8.12 12.95
N LEU A 40 8.10 -8.62 11.71
CA LEU A 40 8.00 -7.80 10.51
C LEU A 40 6.61 -7.22 10.35
N SER A 41 6.50 -6.12 9.61
CA SER A 41 5.23 -5.47 9.27
C SER A 41 4.38 -5.08 10.48
N SER A 42 4.99 -4.83 11.62
CA SER A 42 4.32 -4.57 12.91
C SER A 42 3.89 -3.12 13.12
N GLU A 43 4.26 -2.21 12.23
CA GLU A 43 3.91 -0.79 12.31
C GLU A 43 2.88 -0.37 11.24
N THR A 44 3.17 0.64 10.44
CA THR A 44 2.26 1.16 9.40
C THR A 44 1.67 0.06 8.50
N SER A 45 2.42 -0.99 8.20
CA SER A 45 1.97 -2.09 7.33
C SER A 45 0.87 -2.99 7.93
N LYS A 46 0.55 -2.86 9.22
CA LYS A 46 -0.52 -3.67 9.86
C LYS A 46 -1.79 -2.90 10.18
N VAL A 47 -1.74 -1.57 10.14
CA VAL A 47 -2.81 -0.71 10.72
C VAL A 47 -3.80 -0.17 9.70
N PHE A 48 -3.63 -0.41 8.40
CA PHE A 48 -4.52 0.11 7.36
C PHE A 48 -5.54 -0.91 6.84
N HIS A 49 -6.41 -0.43 5.92
CA HIS A 49 -7.62 -1.14 5.51
C HIS A 49 -7.40 -2.34 4.57
N GLU A 50 -6.16 -2.66 4.18
CA GLU A 50 -5.90 -3.72 3.18
C GLU A 50 -6.65 -3.47 1.87
N TRP A 51 -6.41 -2.31 1.31
CA TRP A 51 -7.06 -1.81 0.12
C TRP A 51 -6.06 -1.64 -1.02
N MET A 52 -6.25 -2.38 -2.11
CA MET A 52 -5.50 -2.19 -3.36
C MET A 52 -6.15 -1.04 -4.13
N HIS A 53 -5.47 0.09 -4.16
CA HIS A 53 -5.90 1.26 -4.90
C HIS A 53 -5.51 1.17 -6.37
N SER A 54 -6.47 1.32 -7.26
CA SER A 54 -6.25 1.48 -8.69
C SER A 54 -5.87 2.91 -9.10
N GLY A 55 -6.14 3.87 -8.23
CA GLY A 55 -5.93 5.29 -8.47
C GLY A 55 -7.21 6.08 -8.77
N SER A 56 -8.32 5.44 -9.13
CA SER A 56 -9.57 6.10 -9.48
C SER A 56 -10.06 7.10 -8.43
N LEU A 57 -9.88 6.79 -7.14
CA LEU A 57 -10.22 7.68 -6.04
C LEU A 57 -9.48 9.03 -6.10
N TYR A 58 -8.31 9.05 -6.71
CA TYR A 58 -7.42 10.22 -6.78
C TYR A 58 -7.54 10.99 -8.10
N SER A 59 -8.54 10.67 -8.92
CA SER A 59 -8.77 11.37 -10.20
C SER A 59 -9.05 12.85 -10.04
N LEU A 60 -9.58 13.27 -8.89
CA LEU A 60 -9.85 14.66 -8.56
C LEU A 60 -8.90 15.25 -7.49
N ALA A 61 -7.82 14.53 -7.17
CA ALA A 61 -6.79 15.08 -6.31
C ALA A 61 -6.11 16.29 -6.99
N PRO A 62 -5.84 17.38 -6.24
CA PRO A 62 -5.24 18.58 -6.82
C PRO A 62 -3.71 18.45 -7.05
N ASP A 63 -3.28 17.28 -7.51
CA ASP A 63 -1.89 16.90 -7.72
C ASP A 63 -1.55 16.65 -9.20
N LYS A 64 -2.33 17.19 -10.12
CA LYS A 64 -2.16 17.02 -11.58
C LYS A 64 -2.18 15.55 -12.00
N LEU A 65 -3.02 14.74 -11.37
CA LEU A 65 -3.16 13.29 -11.60
C LEU A 65 -1.89 12.49 -11.23
N LEU A 66 -1.00 13.04 -10.44
CA LEU A 66 0.26 12.39 -10.08
C LEU A 66 0.00 11.09 -9.31
N THR A 67 -0.82 11.13 -8.26
CA THR A 67 -1.17 9.95 -7.47
C THR A 67 -1.86 8.88 -8.32
N LEU A 68 -2.81 9.28 -9.18
CA LEU A 68 -3.47 8.36 -10.12
C LEU A 68 -2.44 7.62 -10.98
N ARG A 69 -1.50 8.36 -11.57
CA ARG A 69 -0.48 7.80 -12.47
C ARG A 69 0.44 6.82 -11.77
N TYR A 70 0.88 7.13 -10.55
CA TYR A 70 1.70 6.22 -9.74
C TYR A 70 0.95 4.93 -9.40
N LEU A 71 -0.32 5.00 -9.05
CA LEU A 71 -1.13 3.82 -8.73
C LEU A 71 -1.44 2.96 -9.96
N LEU A 72 -1.66 3.57 -11.12
CA LEU A 72 -1.76 2.85 -12.39
C LEU A 72 -0.46 2.11 -12.72
N GLY A 73 0.68 2.78 -12.56
CA GLY A 73 2.00 2.15 -12.72
C GLY A 73 2.23 1.01 -11.74
N ALA A 74 1.77 1.13 -10.50
CA ALA A 74 1.85 0.06 -9.51
C ALA A 74 1.01 -1.16 -9.90
N THR A 75 -0.15 -0.94 -10.52
CA THR A 75 -0.96 -2.03 -11.05
C THR A 75 -0.27 -2.73 -12.23
N ASP A 76 0.31 -1.96 -13.15
CA ASP A 76 1.07 -2.53 -14.27
C ASP A 76 2.27 -3.35 -13.79
N ASP A 77 3.05 -2.83 -12.84
CA ASP A 77 4.20 -3.53 -12.27
C ASP A 77 3.80 -4.75 -11.41
N LEU A 78 2.64 -4.70 -10.74
CA LEU A 78 2.09 -5.86 -10.03
C LEU A 78 1.91 -7.04 -10.99
N PHE A 79 1.27 -6.81 -12.14
CA PHE A 79 1.08 -7.85 -13.14
C PHE A 79 2.39 -8.28 -13.79
N GLU A 80 3.28 -7.34 -14.09
CA GLU A 80 4.53 -7.62 -14.80
C GLU A 80 5.52 -8.43 -13.97
N TYR A 81 5.65 -8.12 -12.67
CA TYR A 81 6.72 -8.68 -11.82
C TYR A 81 6.25 -9.64 -10.73
N TYR A 82 4.95 -9.67 -10.42
CA TYR A 82 4.42 -10.48 -9.31
C TYR A 82 3.37 -11.50 -9.75
N ASN A 83 2.96 -11.52 -11.02
CA ASN A 83 1.95 -12.45 -11.52
C ASN A 83 2.38 -13.93 -11.48
N SER A 84 3.69 -14.19 -11.50
CA SER A 84 4.25 -15.54 -11.41
C SER A 84 4.47 -16.02 -9.97
N PHE A 85 4.18 -15.18 -8.96
CA PHE A 85 4.32 -15.61 -7.57
C PHE A 85 3.41 -16.79 -7.24
N SER A 86 3.93 -17.69 -6.40
CA SER A 86 3.17 -18.85 -5.94
C SER A 86 1.84 -18.39 -5.39
N GLY A 87 0.84 -18.98 -5.92
CA GLY A 87 -0.44 -18.67 -5.48
C GLY A 87 -1.03 -17.36 -6.08
N MET A 88 -0.41 -16.64 -6.98
CA MET A 88 -0.95 -15.47 -7.65
C MET A 88 -1.28 -15.77 -9.12
N ASN A 89 -2.51 -16.21 -9.38
CA ASN A 89 -3.03 -16.35 -10.74
C ASN A 89 -3.90 -15.12 -11.08
N LEU A 90 -3.28 -13.96 -11.22
CA LEU A 90 -3.96 -12.79 -11.75
C LEU A 90 -4.08 -12.95 -13.27
N CYS A 91 -5.20 -13.47 -13.70
CA CYS A 91 -5.56 -13.49 -15.11
C CYS A 91 -6.68 -12.49 -15.35
N PRO A 92 -6.51 -11.48 -16.20
CA PRO A 92 -7.64 -10.75 -16.73
C PRO A 92 -8.51 -11.74 -17.53
N THR A 93 -9.73 -11.96 -17.07
CA THR A 93 -10.73 -12.70 -17.85
C THR A 93 -11.31 -11.80 -18.92
N GLU A 94 -11.99 -12.38 -19.92
CA GLU A 94 -12.73 -11.59 -20.95
C GLU A 94 -13.77 -10.66 -20.32
N SER A 95 -14.27 -10.97 -19.12
CA SER A 95 -15.18 -10.12 -18.34
C SER A 95 -14.47 -9.09 -17.46
N GLY A 96 -13.14 -9.07 -17.42
CA GLY A 96 -12.32 -8.16 -16.62
C GLY A 96 -12.30 -8.44 -15.13
N VAL A 97 -12.76 -9.59 -14.72
CA VAL A 97 -12.66 -10.06 -13.35
C VAL A 97 -11.26 -10.65 -13.16
N ILE A 98 -10.54 -10.19 -12.15
CA ILE A 98 -9.33 -10.86 -11.72
C ILE A 98 -9.74 -12.18 -11.07
N VAL A 99 -9.32 -13.28 -11.64
CA VAL A 99 -9.39 -14.57 -10.96
C VAL A 99 -8.12 -14.72 -10.15
N ASP A 100 -8.24 -14.50 -8.86
CA ASP A 100 -7.17 -14.75 -7.91
C ASP A 100 -7.30 -16.19 -7.38
N GLY A 101 -6.43 -17.07 -7.82
CA GLY A 101 -6.32 -18.43 -7.29
C GLY A 101 -5.64 -18.53 -5.93
N THR A 102 -5.21 -17.43 -5.31
CA THR A 102 -4.18 -17.39 -4.29
C THR A 102 -4.56 -16.81 -2.97
N GLY A 103 -5.67 -16.09 -2.94
CA GLY A 103 -6.10 -15.38 -1.76
C GLY A 103 -5.32 -14.09 -1.44
N TRP A 104 -4.64 -13.48 -2.40
CA TRP A 104 -4.12 -12.12 -2.24
C TRP A 104 -5.25 -11.09 -2.26
N PHE A 105 -6.28 -11.33 -3.09
CA PHE A 105 -7.44 -10.47 -3.26
C PHE A 105 -8.74 -11.20 -2.88
N ASN A 106 -9.69 -10.47 -2.34
CA ASN A 106 -10.90 -11.04 -1.79
C ASN A 106 -12.09 -11.05 -2.77
N ASN A 107 -11.89 -10.71 -4.04
CA ASN A 107 -12.98 -10.54 -5.04
C ASN A 107 -14.07 -9.56 -4.59
N ASP A 108 -13.75 -8.66 -3.68
CA ASP A 108 -14.62 -7.64 -3.12
C ASP A 108 -14.22 -6.28 -3.66
N TYR A 109 -14.85 -5.89 -4.78
CA TYR A 109 -14.64 -4.59 -5.42
C TYR A 109 -15.34 -3.49 -4.62
N ILE A 110 -14.67 -2.35 -4.49
CA ILE A 110 -15.13 -1.24 -3.67
C ILE A 110 -16.09 -0.36 -4.46
N GLU A 111 -17.29 -0.16 -3.92
CA GLU A 111 -18.29 0.74 -4.49
C GLU A 111 -17.98 2.18 -4.09
N TYR A 112 -17.82 3.07 -5.07
CA TYR A 112 -17.73 4.51 -4.84
C TYR A 112 -19.14 5.09 -4.79
N ARG A 113 -19.43 5.85 -3.72
CA ARG A 113 -20.70 6.50 -3.45
C ARG A 113 -20.48 8.01 -3.38
N TYR A 114 -20.98 8.74 -4.35
CA TYR A 114 -20.87 10.20 -4.41
C TYR A 114 -22.17 10.80 -3.88
N ARG A 115 -22.10 11.53 -2.77
CA ARG A 115 -23.30 12.11 -2.15
C ARG A 115 -23.92 13.16 -3.08
N LYS A 116 -25.25 13.06 -3.25
CA LYS A 116 -26.06 14.05 -3.92
C LYS A 116 -26.37 15.18 -2.95
N HIS A 117 -26.32 16.41 -3.43
CA HIS A 117 -26.74 17.57 -2.66
C HIS A 117 -28.03 18.12 -3.27
N LEU A 118 -29.07 18.26 -2.45
CA LEU A 118 -30.36 18.82 -2.86
C LEU A 118 -30.22 20.21 -3.49
N PHE A 119 -29.27 20.98 -2.99
CA PHE A 119 -28.99 22.35 -3.48
C PHE A 119 -27.99 22.40 -4.64
N ASN A 120 -27.32 21.30 -4.98
CA ASN A 120 -26.34 21.26 -6.07
C ASN A 120 -26.27 19.89 -6.79
N PRO A 121 -27.41 19.41 -7.35
CA PRO A 121 -27.44 18.13 -8.06
C PRO A 121 -26.60 18.15 -9.33
N VAL A 122 -26.45 19.33 -9.96
CA VAL A 122 -25.65 19.50 -11.17
C VAL A 122 -24.17 19.29 -10.87
N TRP A 123 -23.66 19.82 -9.75
CA TRP A 123 -22.28 19.62 -9.33
C TRP A 123 -21.97 18.15 -9.06
N SER A 124 -22.84 17.46 -8.33
CA SER A 124 -22.68 16.02 -8.06
C SER A 124 -22.65 15.19 -9.34
N ALA A 125 -23.49 15.52 -10.31
CA ALA A 125 -23.51 14.86 -11.62
C ALA A 125 -22.24 15.15 -12.44
N LEU A 126 -21.75 16.39 -12.42
CA LEU A 126 -20.49 16.77 -13.09
C LEU A 126 -19.28 16.04 -12.51
N VAL A 127 -19.16 16.01 -11.19
CA VAL A 127 -18.09 15.29 -10.49
C VAL A 127 -18.10 13.82 -10.87
N SER A 128 -19.26 13.18 -10.81
CA SER A 128 -19.44 11.79 -11.15
C SER A 128 -19.07 11.47 -12.61
N ARG A 129 -19.50 12.32 -13.55
CA ARG A 129 -19.12 12.19 -14.97
C ARG A 129 -17.63 12.40 -15.18
N SER A 130 -17.03 13.38 -14.50
CA SER A 130 -15.59 13.66 -14.59
C SER A 130 -14.78 12.45 -14.16
N ILE A 131 -15.15 11.80 -13.06
CA ILE A 131 -14.48 10.59 -12.59
C ILE A 131 -14.62 9.46 -13.62
N ASN A 132 -15.78 9.26 -14.21
CA ASN A 132 -15.96 8.26 -15.27
C ASN A 132 -15.09 8.54 -16.50
N ILE A 133 -14.99 9.80 -16.91
CA ILE A 133 -14.13 10.21 -18.02
C ILE A 133 -12.67 9.96 -17.69
N ILE A 134 -12.22 10.31 -16.48
CA ILE A 134 -10.83 10.10 -16.05
C ILE A 134 -10.51 8.62 -15.95
N ASP A 135 -11.42 7.79 -15.47
CA ASP A 135 -11.24 6.34 -15.48
C ASP A 135 -11.09 5.79 -16.90
N LEU A 136 -11.86 6.29 -17.85
CA LEU A 136 -11.72 5.93 -19.26
C LEU A 136 -10.37 6.40 -19.82
N LEU A 137 -9.97 7.64 -19.54
CA LEU A 137 -8.71 8.21 -19.98
C LEU A 137 -7.51 7.52 -19.34
N SER A 138 -7.65 7.03 -18.12
CA SER A 138 -6.58 6.31 -17.41
C SER A 138 -6.16 5.00 -18.09
N GLN A 139 -6.99 4.51 -19.00
CA GLN A 139 -6.69 3.35 -19.84
C GLN A 139 -5.77 3.68 -21.02
N HIS A 140 -5.62 4.96 -21.36
CA HIS A 140 -4.79 5.37 -22.46
C HIS A 140 -3.31 5.48 -22.07
N ASP A 141 -2.46 5.00 -22.96
CA ASP A 141 -1.02 4.94 -22.79
C ASP A 141 -0.36 6.25 -22.38
N TRP A 142 -0.85 7.38 -22.91
CA TRP A 142 -0.24 8.67 -22.61
C TRP A 142 -0.35 9.06 -21.11
N LEU A 143 -1.41 8.62 -20.43
CA LEU A 143 -1.55 8.86 -19.00
C LEU A 143 -0.65 7.93 -18.17
N ARG A 144 -0.41 6.71 -18.68
CA ARG A 144 0.40 5.68 -18.02
C ARG A 144 1.90 5.82 -18.25
N ARG A 145 2.30 6.38 -19.38
CA ARG A 145 3.72 6.48 -19.83
C ARG A 145 4.68 7.09 -18.82
N LYS A 146 4.21 7.90 -17.89
CA LYS A 146 5.06 8.57 -16.88
C LYS A 146 4.74 8.15 -15.45
N ALA A 147 4.06 7.04 -15.27
CA ALA A 147 3.72 6.55 -13.94
C ALA A 147 4.90 5.78 -13.37
N GLY A 148 5.80 6.49 -12.74
CA GLY A 148 6.78 5.91 -11.84
C GLY A 148 8.08 5.43 -12.45
N SER A 149 8.28 5.38 -13.78
CA SER A 149 9.53 4.91 -14.34
C SER A 149 10.02 5.74 -15.52
N ASP A 150 11.26 6.18 -15.43
CA ASP A 150 11.97 6.83 -16.54
C ASP A 150 12.75 5.83 -17.42
N TYR A 151 12.81 4.55 -17.03
CA TYR A 151 13.75 3.59 -17.61
C TYR A 151 13.15 2.61 -18.62
N ASP A 152 11.86 2.29 -18.55
CA ASP A 152 11.27 1.36 -19.51
C ASP A 152 9.78 1.56 -19.71
N ASP A 153 9.38 1.62 -20.98
CA ASP A 153 8.01 1.73 -21.45
C ASP A 153 7.47 0.39 -22.00
N SER A 154 8.26 -0.70 -21.91
CA SER A 154 7.91 -2.04 -22.43
C SER A 154 7.01 -2.84 -21.50
N ARG A 155 6.61 -2.27 -20.36
CA ARG A 155 5.73 -2.94 -19.39
C ARG A 155 4.42 -3.40 -20.02
N VAL A 156 4.02 -4.63 -19.73
CA VAL A 156 2.70 -5.12 -20.09
C VAL A 156 1.64 -4.27 -19.41
N ARG A 157 0.70 -3.75 -20.19
CA ARG A 157 -0.35 -2.86 -19.71
C ARG A 157 -1.65 -3.61 -19.60
N PHE A 158 -2.15 -3.71 -18.38
CA PHE A 158 -3.40 -4.39 -18.09
C PHE A 158 -4.61 -3.44 -18.20
N SER A 159 -4.67 -2.66 -19.28
CA SER A 159 -5.79 -1.77 -19.56
C SER A 159 -7.15 -2.51 -19.65
N HIS A 160 -7.12 -3.79 -20.04
CA HIS A 160 -8.32 -4.63 -20.12
C HIS A 160 -9.04 -4.77 -18.79
N TRP A 161 -8.33 -4.81 -17.69
CA TRP A 161 -8.90 -4.91 -16.35
C TRP A 161 -9.85 -3.75 -16.04
N PHE A 162 -9.46 -2.52 -16.38
CA PHE A 162 -10.30 -1.36 -16.16
C PHE A 162 -11.48 -1.28 -17.14
N ASN A 163 -11.35 -1.87 -18.32
CA ASN A 163 -12.40 -1.82 -19.36
C ASN A 163 -13.60 -2.69 -19.02
N ASN A 164 -13.40 -3.76 -18.30
CA ASN A 164 -14.35 -4.84 -18.19
C ASN A 164 -15.05 -4.92 -16.82
N ILE A 165 -14.64 -4.10 -15.85
CA ILE A 165 -15.44 -3.93 -14.63
C ILE A 165 -16.77 -3.30 -15.04
N PRO A 166 -17.92 -3.94 -14.73
CA PRO A 166 -19.20 -3.42 -15.11
C PRO A 166 -19.34 -1.99 -14.59
N LYS A 167 -19.38 -1.03 -15.50
CA LYS A 167 -19.56 0.39 -15.18
C LYS A 167 -21.02 0.63 -14.83
N GLN A 168 -21.52 -0.09 -13.83
CA GLN A 168 -22.86 0.11 -13.32
C GLN A 168 -22.91 1.38 -12.50
N PHE A 169 -23.17 2.45 -13.20
CA PHE A 169 -23.52 3.70 -12.58
C PHE A 169 -24.99 3.61 -12.16
N ALA A 170 -25.22 3.35 -10.88
CA ALA A 170 -26.56 3.29 -10.31
C ALA A 170 -26.86 4.59 -9.56
N SER A 171 -28.05 5.15 -9.79
CA SER A 171 -28.57 6.25 -9.00
C SER A 171 -29.40 5.68 -7.85
N LYS A 172 -28.88 5.76 -6.63
CA LYS A 172 -29.65 5.53 -5.39
C LYS A 172 -30.25 6.86 -4.92
N SER A 173 -31.13 6.86 -3.90
CA SER A 173 -31.80 8.07 -3.42
C SER A 173 -30.80 9.21 -3.15
N ASP A 174 -29.75 8.94 -2.36
CA ASP A 174 -28.84 9.95 -1.84
C ASP A 174 -27.45 9.94 -2.49
N PHE A 175 -27.19 8.95 -3.36
CA PHE A 175 -25.89 8.73 -3.97
C PHE A 175 -25.93 8.39 -5.45
N PHE A 176 -24.87 8.82 -6.14
CA PHE A 176 -24.44 8.16 -7.37
C PHE A 176 -23.44 7.09 -6.99
N CYS A 177 -23.71 5.85 -7.38
CA CYS A 177 -22.86 4.70 -7.05
C CYS A 177 -22.14 4.21 -8.30
N LYS A 178 -20.88 3.87 -8.14
CA LYS A 178 -20.04 3.29 -9.19
C LYS A 178 -19.18 2.17 -8.59
N LEU A 179 -19.18 1.00 -9.20
CA LEU A 179 -18.20 -0.01 -8.88
C LEU A 179 -16.84 0.43 -9.40
N SER A 180 -15.84 0.46 -8.52
CA SER A 180 -14.47 0.84 -8.87
C SER A 180 -13.61 -0.40 -9.16
N PRO A 181 -12.45 -0.24 -9.83
CA PRO A 181 -11.45 -1.30 -9.93
C PRO A 181 -10.66 -1.52 -8.63
N ASP A 182 -10.90 -0.73 -7.60
CA ASP A 182 -10.28 -0.93 -6.28
C ASP A 182 -10.82 -2.21 -5.64
N ILE A 183 -9.95 -2.96 -4.98
CA ILE A 183 -10.27 -4.28 -4.42
C ILE A 183 -9.68 -4.45 -3.03
N THR A 184 -10.35 -5.20 -2.17
CA THR A 184 -9.79 -5.57 -0.87
C THR A 184 -8.77 -6.70 -1.02
N MET A 185 -7.75 -6.71 -0.16
CA MET A 185 -6.67 -7.68 -0.21
C MET A 185 -6.41 -8.34 1.15
N ASN A 186 -5.75 -9.48 1.11
CA ASN A 186 -5.15 -10.13 2.27
C ASN A 186 -3.65 -9.78 2.33
N SER A 187 -3.33 -8.70 3.03
CA SER A 187 -1.97 -8.19 3.10
C SER A 187 -1.00 -9.16 3.77
N ARG A 188 -1.47 -10.00 4.70
CA ARG A 188 -0.61 -10.97 5.40
C ARG A 188 -0.18 -12.11 4.50
N LYS A 189 -1.11 -12.65 3.72
CA LYS A 189 -0.81 -13.66 2.71
C LYS A 189 0.18 -13.12 1.67
N LEU A 190 -0.09 -11.94 1.15
CA LEU A 190 0.77 -11.25 0.17
C LEU A 190 2.19 -11.06 0.72
N ILE A 191 2.34 -10.50 1.93
CA ILE A 191 3.65 -10.28 2.56
C ILE A 191 4.36 -11.63 2.79
N SER A 192 3.63 -12.65 3.24
CA SER A 192 4.18 -13.99 3.46
C SER A 192 4.74 -14.60 2.18
N ASP A 193 3.99 -14.51 1.08
CA ASP A 193 4.42 -15.08 -0.20
C ASP A 193 5.65 -14.34 -0.77
N ILE A 194 5.68 -13.01 -0.70
CA ILE A 194 6.86 -12.22 -1.10
C ILE A 194 8.08 -12.59 -0.25
N LEU A 195 7.89 -12.70 1.05
CA LEU A 195 8.97 -13.05 1.97
C LEU A 195 9.47 -14.48 1.74
N SER A 196 8.56 -15.43 1.48
CA SER A 196 8.89 -16.83 1.14
C SER A 196 9.82 -16.90 -0.08
N VAL A 197 9.52 -16.13 -1.13
CA VAL A 197 10.36 -16.05 -2.31
C VAL A 197 11.76 -15.51 -1.99
N ALA A 198 11.85 -14.47 -1.18
CA ALA A 198 13.13 -13.88 -0.79
C ALA A 198 13.96 -14.82 0.09
N LEU A 199 13.32 -15.53 1.03
CA LEU A 199 13.97 -16.52 1.90
C LEU A 199 14.52 -17.72 1.12
N GLY A 200 13.85 -18.12 0.05
CA GLY A 200 14.32 -19.18 -0.87
C GLY A 200 15.52 -18.76 -1.73
N LYS A 201 16.08 -17.58 -1.49
CA LYS A 201 17.27 -17.06 -2.17
C LYS A 201 18.34 -16.70 -1.11
N ASP A 202 18.84 -15.49 -1.08
CA ASP A 202 19.91 -15.10 -0.17
C ASP A 202 19.48 -13.92 0.73
N LEU A 203 18.34 -14.08 1.41
CA LEU A 203 17.83 -13.15 2.40
C LEU A 203 18.11 -13.65 3.82
N GLU A 204 18.84 -12.84 4.58
CA GLU A 204 18.96 -12.96 6.04
C GLU A 204 18.08 -11.92 6.73
N ILE A 205 17.41 -12.31 7.81
CA ILE A 205 16.53 -11.42 8.60
C ILE A 205 16.98 -11.41 10.06
N VAL A 206 17.20 -10.21 10.58
CA VAL A 206 17.48 -10.00 11.99
C VAL A 206 16.43 -9.06 12.59
N THR A 207 15.58 -9.62 13.45
CA THR A 207 14.59 -8.88 14.23
C THR A 207 15.17 -8.42 15.57
N GLU A 208 14.44 -7.55 16.30
CA GLU A 208 14.89 -6.96 17.57
C GLU A 208 16.23 -6.21 17.44
N SER A 209 16.52 -5.74 16.23
CA SER A 209 17.77 -5.10 15.82
C SER A 209 17.55 -3.63 15.49
N SER A 210 17.64 -2.78 16.49
CA SER A 210 17.47 -1.33 16.32
C SER A 210 18.77 -0.71 15.77
N VAL A 211 18.66 -0.08 14.60
CA VAL A 211 19.80 0.63 13.99
C VAL A 211 20.09 1.91 14.79
N LEU A 212 21.34 2.04 15.23
CA LEU A 212 21.85 3.16 15.99
C LEU A 212 22.60 4.16 15.12
N ASN A 213 23.36 3.66 14.13
CA ASN A 213 24.18 4.48 13.25
C ASN A 213 24.33 3.83 11.86
N ILE A 214 24.59 4.66 10.86
CA ILE A 214 24.88 4.23 9.48
C ILE A 214 26.07 5.06 8.99
N ILE A 215 27.19 4.40 8.70
CA ILE A 215 28.45 5.01 8.37
C ILE A 215 28.89 4.58 6.96
N GLU A 216 29.06 5.52 6.05
CA GLU A 216 29.65 5.26 4.74
C GLU A 216 31.18 5.41 4.83
N LYS A 217 31.91 4.39 4.44
CA LYS A 217 33.38 4.39 4.47
C LYS A 217 33.96 3.49 3.36
N ASN A 218 34.92 4.03 2.60
CA ASN A 218 35.67 3.25 1.59
C ASN A 218 34.78 2.47 0.60
N ASN A 219 33.74 3.10 0.05
CA ASN A 219 32.77 2.48 -0.86
C ASN A 219 31.97 1.31 -0.25
N SER A 220 31.81 1.29 1.05
CA SER A 220 30.97 0.35 1.77
C SER A 220 30.18 1.06 2.86
N VAL A 221 29.20 0.39 3.41
CA VAL A 221 28.36 0.90 4.51
C VAL A 221 28.51 -0.01 5.73
N ILE A 222 28.64 0.60 6.89
CA ILE A 222 28.60 -0.06 8.20
C ILE A 222 27.29 0.36 8.85
N VAL A 223 26.47 -0.61 9.23
CA VAL A 223 25.24 -0.39 9.98
C VAL A 223 25.41 -0.92 11.39
N GLU A 224 25.44 0.00 12.35
CA GLU A 224 25.55 -0.34 13.77
C GLU A 224 24.16 -0.47 14.39
N THR A 225 23.95 -1.56 15.11
CA THR A 225 22.70 -1.83 15.83
C THR A 225 22.95 -1.91 17.34
N ASN A 226 21.87 -2.11 18.09
CA ASN A 226 21.96 -2.32 19.55
C ASN A 226 22.72 -3.60 19.95
N SER A 227 22.94 -4.53 19.02
CA SER A 227 23.57 -5.83 19.30
C SER A 227 24.84 -6.10 18.49
N ASN A 228 24.88 -5.66 17.22
CA ASN A 228 25.97 -5.99 16.30
C ASN A 228 26.25 -4.83 15.32
N SER A 229 27.37 -4.94 14.60
CA SER A 229 27.70 -4.13 13.43
C SER A 229 27.74 -5.00 12.19
N TYR A 230 27.09 -4.55 11.12
CA TYR A 230 26.99 -5.25 9.84
C TYR A 230 27.63 -4.45 8.72
N HIS A 231 28.25 -5.14 7.76
CA HIS A 231 28.94 -4.53 6.65
C HIS A 231 28.27 -4.91 5.32
N ALA A 232 28.06 -3.93 4.46
CA ALA A 232 27.52 -4.15 3.12
C ALA A 232 28.14 -3.19 2.09
N GLU A 233 27.93 -3.48 0.82
CA GLU A 233 28.26 -2.53 -0.24
C GLU A 233 27.32 -1.32 -0.22
N ASN A 234 26.03 -1.57 0.02
CA ASN A 234 25.00 -0.55 0.02
C ASN A 234 24.01 -0.73 1.18
N ALA A 235 23.32 0.37 1.52
CA ALA A 235 22.20 0.33 2.46
C ALA A 235 21.00 1.11 1.92
N VAL A 236 19.79 0.63 2.23
CA VAL A 236 18.55 1.35 1.97
C VAL A 236 17.72 1.47 3.23
N ILE A 237 17.31 2.70 3.54
CA ILE A 237 16.51 3.01 4.73
C ILE A 237 15.04 3.06 4.30
N CYS A 238 14.26 2.07 4.76
CA CYS A 238 12.82 1.93 4.51
C CYS A 238 11.95 2.29 5.73
N SER A 239 12.58 2.76 6.79
CA SER A 239 11.93 3.25 8.00
C SER A 239 11.86 4.77 7.99
N PRO A 240 10.66 5.39 7.91
CA PRO A 240 10.54 6.85 7.91
C PRO A 240 11.17 7.53 9.13
N ASP A 241 11.09 6.90 10.31
CA ASP A 241 11.72 7.43 11.53
C ASP A 241 13.25 7.49 11.42
N MET A 242 13.84 6.46 10.83
CA MET A 242 15.29 6.43 10.60
C MET A 242 15.71 7.43 9.52
N ILE A 243 14.90 7.60 8.49
CA ILE A 243 15.12 8.63 7.46
C ILE A 243 15.17 10.02 8.09
N SER A 244 14.18 10.36 8.92
CA SER A 244 14.16 11.64 9.63
C SER A 244 15.36 11.79 10.56
N LYS A 245 15.75 10.72 11.25
CA LYS A 245 16.88 10.73 12.22
C LYS A 245 18.24 10.90 11.56
N PHE A 246 18.51 10.18 10.47
CA PHE A 246 19.85 10.10 9.88
C PHE A 246 20.07 11.02 8.69
N LEU A 247 18.99 11.44 8.00
CA LEU A 247 19.10 12.16 6.75
C LEU A 247 18.52 13.58 6.81
N ASP A 248 18.01 13.99 7.97
CA ASP A 248 17.36 15.29 8.18
C ASP A 248 16.27 15.60 7.14
N ILE A 249 15.57 14.56 6.71
CA ILE A 249 14.45 14.68 5.78
C ILE A 249 13.14 14.78 6.59
N PRO A 250 12.34 15.83 6.41
CA PRO A 250 11.12 16.03 7.19
C PRO A 250 10.06 15.00 6.82
N ILE A 251 9.64 14.22 7.81
CA ILE A 251 8.54 13.26 7.70
C ILE A 251 7.32 13.80 8.46
N LYS A 252 6.22 13.95 7.74
CA LYS A 252 4.92 14.34 8.33
C LYS A 252 4.20 13.08 8.81
N THR A 253 3.68 13.12 10.03
CA THR A 253 2.79 12.08 10.57
C THR A 253 1.35 12.53 10.41
N SER A 254 0.48 11.61 9.97
CA SER A 254 -0.97 11.77 9.95
C SER A 254 -1.66 10.55 10.58
N TYR A 255 -2.87 10.75 11.07
CA TYR A 255 -3.60 9.84 11.94
C TYR A 255 -4.84 9.31 11.22
N ALA A 256 -4.95 8.00 11.06
CA ALA A 256 -6.09 7.33 10.44
C ALA A 256 -6.94 6.65 11.51
N PRO A 257 -8.05 7.25 11.96
CA PRO A 257 -8.97 6.59 12.88
C PRO A 257 -9.75 5.49 12.18
N ILE A 258 -9.78 4.32 12.79
CA ILE A 258 -10.44 3.13 12.25
C ILE A 258 -11.22 2.45 13.37
N ALA A 259 -12.49 2.11 13.09
CA ALA A 259 -13.30 1.26 13.93
C ALA A 259 -13.41 -0.14 13.34
N VAL A 260 -13.23 -1.15 14.17
CA VAL A 260 -13.53 -2.55 13.84
C VAL A 260 -14.99 -2.79 14.21
N VAL A 261 -15.78 -3.26 13.25
CA VAL A 261 -17.21 -3.41 13.40
C VAL A 261 -17.66 -4.84 13.11
N GLU A 262 -18.69 -5.29 13.82
CA GLU A 262 -19.42 -6.55 13.60
C GLU A 262 -20.84 -6.28 13.09
N ASN A 263 -21.51 -7.35 12.66
CA ASN A 263 -22.86 -7.31 12.10
C ASN A 263 -22.99 -6.50 10.81
N VAL A 264 -21.92 -6.46 10.01
CA VAL A 264 -22.00 -5.91 8.66
C VAL A 264 -22.94 -6.80 7.83
N PRO A 265 -23.99 -6.26 7.19
CA PRO A 265 -24.92 -7.06 6.40
C PRO A 265 -24.21 -7.85 5.30
N LYS A 266 -24.72 -9.05 5.00
CA LYS A 266 -24.11 -9.92 3.97
C LYS A 266 -24.14 -9.30 2.58
N ASP A 267 -25.21 -8.56 2.28
CA ASP A 267 -25.47 -7.88 1.02
C ASP A 267 -24.79 -6.49 0.92
N GLU A 268 -24.25 -5.96 2.04
CA GLU A 268 -23.48 -4.72 2.01
C GLU A 268 -22.17 -4.96 1.25
N LYS A 269 -21.79 -3.99 0.43
CA LYS A 269 -20.51 -3.98 -0.28
C LYS A 269 -19.46 -3.21 0.50
N SER A 270 -18.20 -3.53 0.28
CA SER A 270 -17.15 -2.58 0.63
C SER A 270 -17.37 -1.29 -0.15
N PHE A 271 -17.29 -0.15 0.52
CA PHE A 271 -17.57 1.14 -0.12
C PHE A 271 -16.69 2.27 0.39
N VAL A 272 -16.57 3.29 -0.42
CA VAL A 272 -16.14 4.63 -0.02
C VAL A 272 -17.19 5.64 -0.41
N GLU A 273 -17.62 6.43 0.54
CA GLU A 273 -18.55 7.53 0.35
C GLU A 273 -17.80 8.85 0.37
N LEU A 274 -18.04 9.65 -0.65
CA LEU A 274 -17.37 10.92 -0.87
C LEU A 274 -18.39 12.07 -0.89
N ASP A 275 -18.17 13.03 -0.03
CA ASP A 275 -18.87 14.29 -0.02
C ASP A 275 -17.90 15.43 -0.35
N TYR A 276 -17.86 15.83 -1.60
CA TYR A 276 -16.94 16.87 -2.06
C TYR A 276 -17.28 18.26 -1.53
N ASN A 277 -18.55 18.55 -1.24
CA ASN A 277 -18.92 19.86 -0.70
C ASN A 277 -18.47 20.04 0.75
N LEU A 278 -18.59 18.96 1.56
CA LEU A 278 -18.20 18.96 2.95
C LEU A 278 -16.77 18.47 3.18
N LYS A 279 -16.05 18.09 2.12
CA LYS A 279 -14.72 17.46 2.17
C LYS A 279 -14.67 16.27 3.13
N LYS A 280 -15.76 15.50 3.19
CA LYS A 280 -15.88 14.33 4.05
C LYS A 280 -15.73 13.04 3.23
N CYS A 281 -15.15 12.04 3.85
CA CYS A 281 -15.03 10.71 3.30
C CYS A 281 -15.24 9.70 4.43
N ILE A 282 -16.09 8.73 4.20
CA ILE A 282 -16.18 7.53 5.06
C ILE A 282 -16.05 6.30 4.20
N ASN A 283 -15.54 5.23 4.77
CA ASN A 283 -15.44 3.95 4.10
C ASN A 283 -15.77 2.79 5.04
N LEU A 284 -16.20 1.69 4.43
CA LEU A 284 -16.36 0.40 5.07
C LEU A 284 -15.72 -0.66 4.19
N LEU A 285 -14.77 -1.40 4.72
CA LEU A 285 -14.12 -2.50 4.03
C LEU A 285 -14.41 -3.80 4.74
N LYS A 286 -15.11 -4.71 4.06
CA LYS A 286 -15.50 -6.01 4.59
C LYS A 286 -14.28 -6.91 4.75
N LYS A 287 -14.31 -7.74 5.82
CA LYS A 287 -13.25 -8.71 6.14
C LYS A 287 -13.77 -10.16 6.22
N GLY A 288 -15.00 -10.39 5.79
CA GLY A 288 -15.69 -11.67 5.96
C GLY A 288 -16.42 -11.80 7.30
N ASP A 289 -17.29 -12.80 7.41
CA ASP A 289 -18.02 -13.17 8.65
C ASP A 289 -18.75 -12.01 9.35
N GLY A 290 -19.25 -11.04 8.58
CA GLY A 290 -19.93 -9.87 9.14
C GLY A 290 -19.01 -8.86 9.81
N ILE A 291 -17.68 -8.99 9.66
CA ILE A 291 -16.67 -8.07 10.17
C ILE A 291 -16.34 -7.02 9.11
N GLY A 292 -16.06 -5.79 9.54
CA GLY A 292 -15.61 -4.72 8.69
C GLY A 292 -14.67 -3.73 9.39
N GLN A 293 -13.93 -2.99 8.61
CA GLN A 293 -13.17 -1.81 9.05
C GLN A 293 -13.87 -0.56 8.54
N ALA A 294 -14.32 0.28 9.46
CA ALA A 294 -14.94 1.56 9.18
C ALA A 294 -13.91 2.68 9.40
N GLY A 295 -13.70 3.51 8.40
CA GLY A 295 -12.70 4.58 8.44
C GLY A 295 -13.09 5.76 7.55
N GLY A 296 -12.10 6.60 7.26
CA GLY A 296 -12.30 7.78 6.43
C GLY A 296 -10.99 8.42 5.99
N VAL A 297 -10.95 9.75 6.00
CA VAL A 297 -9.72 10.49 5.73
C VAL A 297 -8.78 10.43 6.93
N THR A 298 -7.49 10.62 6.69
CA THR A 298 -6.52 10.79 7.78
C THR A 298 -6.54 12.22 8.32
N MET A 299 -6.38 12.36 9.63
CA MET A 299 -6.29 13.63 10.32
C MET A 299 -4.84 14.12 10.41
N GLU A 300 -4.63 15.41 10.27
CA GLU A 300 -3.30 16.01 10.43
C GLU A 300 -2.91 16.20 11.90
N ARG A 301 -3.89 16.36 12.76
CA ARG A 301 -3.70 16.63 14.18
C ARG A 301 -4.34 15.51 15.01
N GLU A 302 -3.60 15.00 15.97
CA GLU A 302 -4.06 13.94 16.86
C GLU A 302 -5.34 14.32 17.61
N LYS A 303 -5.45 15.56 18.06
CA LYS A 303 -6.64 16.05 18.80
C LYS A 303 -7.96 16.00 18.02
N ASP A 304 -7.92 15.86 16.70
CA ASP A 304 -9.12 15.79 15.86
C ASP A 304 -9.60 14.34 15.65
N VAL A 305 -8.81 13.36 16.09
CA VAL A 305 -9.05 11.92 15.87
C VAL A 305 -10.36 11.46 16.50
N ASP A 306 -10.56 11.73 17.80
CA ASP A 306 -11.70 11.21 18.56
C ASP A 306 -13.04 11.77 18.03
N SER A 307 -13.05 13.05 17.68
CA SER A 307 -14.24 13.69 17.11
C SER A 307 -14.60 13.11 15.75
N TYR A 308 -13.58 12.85 14.91
CA TYR A 308 -13.80 12.28 13.60
C TYR A 308 -14.15 10.79 13.67
N LEU A 309 -13.57 10.04 14.58
CA LEU A 309 -13.92 8.64 14.85
C LEU A 309 -15.39 8.53 15.31
N SER A 310 -15.81 9.40 16.22
CA SER A 310 -17.20 9.47 16.67
C SER A 310 -18.16 9.77 15.51
N TYR A 311 -17.77 10.66 14.61
CA TYR A 311 -18.51 10.94 13.38
C TYR A 311 -18.62 9.70 12.48
N ILE A 312 -17.49 9.00 12.19
CA ILE A 312 -17.48 7.78 11.39
C ILE A 312 -18.46 6.74 11.98
N ILE A 313 -18.37 6.49 13.27
CA ILE A 313 -19.23 5.51 13.98
C ILE A 313 -20.70 5.90 13.87
N ALA A 314 -21.04 7.17 14.10
CA ALA A 314 -22.42 7.66 14.02
C ALA A 314 -23.00 7.46 12.60
N GLU A 315 -22.25 7.82 11.57
CA GLU A 315 -22.66 7.67 10.17
C GLU A 315 -22.90 6.18 9.79
N HIS A 316 -22.07 5.27 10.26
CA HIS A 316 -22.28 3.84 10.01
C HIS A 316 -23.47 3.27 10.77
N LYS A 317 -23.71 3.70 12.01
CA LYS A 317 -24.88 3.30 12.81
C LYS A 317 -26.18 3.83 12.25
N ASP A 318 -26.17 5.05 11.70
CA ASP A 318 -27.35 5.64 11.05
C ASP A 318 -27.76 4.83 9.81
N ARG A 319 -26.79 4.40 9.00
CA ARG A 319 -27.05 3.56 7.82
C ARG A 319 -27.45 2.14 8.17
N ASN A 320 -26.89 1.61 9.22
CA ASN A 320 -27.13 0.25 9.68
C ASN A 320 -27.12 0.19 11.21
N PRO A 321 -28.28 0.36 11.85
CA PRO A 321 -28.40 0.35 13.32
C PRO A 321 -27.92 -0.96 13.97
N GLY A 322 -27.85 -2.06 13.21
CA GLY A 322 -27.36 -3.36 13.70
C GLY A 322 -25.85 -3.45 13.84
N ILE A 323 -25.09 -2.51 13.27
CA ILE A 323 -23.64 -2.51 13.37
C ILE A 323 -23.19 -2.28 14.83
N LYS A 324 -22.30 -3.16 15.29
CA LYS A 324 -21.68 -3.08 16.60
C LYS A 324 -20.19 -2.76 16.45
N VAL A 325 -19.72 -1.74 17.15
CA VAL A 325 -18.28 -1.45 17.26
C VAL A 325 -17.67 -2.43 18.27
N VAL A 326 -16.66 -3.16 17.84
CA VAL A 326 -15.89 -4.07 18.70
C VAL A 326 -14.82 -3.29 19.44
N ASP A 327 -13.99 -2.55 18.68
CA ASP A 327 -12.94 -1.69 19.23
C ASP A 327 -12.50 -0.68 18.15
N THR A 328 -11.60 0.22 18.53
CA THR A 328 -11.07 1.26 17.65
C THR A 328 -9.57 1.34 17.78
N TYR A 329 -8.92 1.81 16.71
CA TYR A 329 -7.49 2.10 16.74
C TYR A 329 -7.13 3.23 15.79
N VAL A 330 -5.93 3.77 15.93
CA VAL A 330 -5.39 4.84 15.09
C VAL A 330 -4.19 4.35 14.32
N GLY A 331 -4.29 4.31 12.99
CA GLY A 331 -3.17 4.03 12.12
C GLY A 331 -2.31 5.28 11.93
N LEU A 332 -0.99 5.15 12.18
CA LEU A 332 -0.04 6.23 11.90
C LEU A 332 0.48 6.10 10.48
N LYS A 333 0.30 7.16 9.70
CA LYS A 333 0.85 7.29 8.37
C LYS A 333 1.98 8.30 8.36
N LYS A 334 3.14 7.92 7.84
CA LYS A 334 4.33 8.75 7.75
C LYS A 334 4.63 9.03 6.28
N GLU A 335 4.63 10.29 5.91
CA GLU A 335 4.74 10.75 4.52
C GLU A 335 5.87 11.76 4.38
N LEU A 336 6.58 11.69 3.27
CA LEU A 336 7.48 12.77 2.85
C LEU A 336 6.62 13.82 2.15
N VAL A 337 6.46 14.98 2.78
CA VAL A 337 5.65 16.09 2.25
C VAL A 337 6.56 17.28 1.97
N GLN A 338 6.55 17.73 0.72
CA GLN A 338 7.36 18.91 0.33
C GLN A 338 6.75 20.20 0.87
N LYS A 339 7.57 21.23 0.96
CA LYS A 339 7.12 22.55 1.43
C LYS A 339 6.00 23.08 0.54
N GLY A 340 4.84 23.37 1.13
CA GLY A 340 3.65 23.87 0.42
C GLY A 340 2.67 22.79 -0.04
N GLU A 341 2.94 21.50 0.25
CA GLU A 341 2.01 20.40 0.03
C GLU A 341 1.29 20.05 1.34
N ASP A 342 0.01 19.76 1.27
CA ASP A 342 -0.75 19.25 2.42
C ASP A 342 -0.51 17.75 2.64
N ARG A 343 -0.42 16.98 1.54
CA ARG A 343 -0.31 15.52 1.52
C ARG A 343 0.52 15.06 0.34
N ASN A 344 1.23 13.92 0.52
CA ASN A 344 1.90 13.22 -0.55
C ASN A 344 1.58 11.72 -0.50
N TYR A 345 1.03 11.18 -1.60
CA TYR A 345 0.57 9.80 -1.70
C TYR A 345 1.46 8.92 -2.56
N ILE A 346 2.51 9.47 -3.18
CA ILE A 346 3.44 8.72 -4.02
C ILE A 346 4.56 8.08 -3.20
N TYR A 347 5.45 7.35 -3.84
CA TYR A 347 6.70 6.92 -3.22
C TYR A 347 7.85 7.87 -3.58
N HIS A 348 8.82 7.94 -2.71
CA HIS A 348 10.07 8.67 -2.91
C HIS A 348 11.25 7.73 -2.76
N ILE A 349 12.14 7.73 -3.75
CA ILE A 349 13.38 6.97 -3.77
C ILE A 349 14.50 7.99 -3.95
N ASN A 350 15.35 8.12 -2.93
CA ASN A 350 16.44 9.09 -2.93
C ASN A 350 17.77 8.40 -2.72
N GLN A 351 18.76 8.75 -3.54
CA GLN A 351 20.14 8.45 -3.27
C GLN A 351 20.72 9.57 -2.39
N ASN A 352 21.03 9.26 -1.14
CA ASN A 352 21.46 10.26 -0.16
C ASN A 352 22.97 10.42 -0.14
N SER A 353 23.68 9.36 -0.49
CA SER A 353 25.13 9.35 -0.76
C SER A 353 25.45 8.26 -1.78
N LYS A 354 26.72 7.99 -2.04
CA LYS A 354 27.10 6.99 -3.03
C LYS A 354 26.47 5.61 -2.79
N ASN A 355 26.46 5.17 -1.53
CA ASN A 355 26.06 3.82 -1.12
C ASN A 355 24.84 3.79 -0.18
N ILE A 356 24.24 4.96 0.13
CA ILE A 356 23.10 5.06 1.04
C ILE A 356 21.87 5.59 0.31
N TRP A 357 20.79 4.84 0.36
CA TRP A 357 19.50 5.16 -0.23
C TRP A 357 18.42 5.27 0.83
N SER A 358 17.34 5.98 0.51
CA SER A 358 16.14 6.03 1.34
C SER A 358 14.88 5.90 0.51
N VAL A 359 13.88 5.25 1.11
CA VAL A 359 12.58 5.03 0.46
C VAL A 359 11.45 5.35 1.43
N VAL A 360 10.56 6.25 1.01
CA VAL A 360 9.31 6.55 1.71
C VAL A 360 8.15 6.15 0.82
N LEU A 361 7.23 5.35 1.36
CA LEU A 361 6.08 4.82 0.64
C LEU A 361 4.79 5.50 1.10
N GLY A 362 4.15 6.24 0.21
CA GLY A 362 2.92 6.96 0.51
C GLY A 362 1.66 6.08 0.62
N LYS A 363 1.65 4.92 -0.04
CA LYS A 363 0.53 3.94 -0.02
C LYS A 363 1.03 2.52 -0.18
N PHE A 364 0.38 1.58 0.52
CA PHE A 364 0.72 0.15 0.46
C PHE A 364 0.77 -0.38 -0.98
N SER A 365 -0.23 -0.09 -1.78
CA SER A 365 -0.34 -0.53 -3.19
C SER A 365 0.85 -0.12 -4.07
N LEU A 366 1.53 0.96 -3.71
CA LEU A 366 2.68 1.46 -4.46
C LEU A 366 3.95 0.62 -4.27
N ALA A 367 3.97 -0.30 -3.30
CA ALA A 367 5.12 -1.19 -3.09
C ALA A 367 5.47 -2.00 -4.35
N PHE A 368 4.46 -2.36 -5.13
CA PHE A 368 4.63 -3.14 -6.36
C PHE A 368 5.33 -2.39 -7.50
N SER A 369 5.29 -1.07 -7.50
CA SER A 369 6.05 -0.25 -8.46
C SER A 369 7.33 0.32 -7.83
N MET A 370 7.29 0.62 -6.55
CA MET A 370 8.42 1.21 -5.83
C MET A 370 9.65 0.28 -5.84
N ALA A 371 9.48 -1.01 -5.58
CA ALA A 371 10.61 -1.93 -5.54
C ALA A 371 11.24 -2.17 -6.94
N PRO A 372 10.47 -2.44 -8.02
CA PRO A 372 11.02 -2.46 -9.36
C PRO A 372 11.68 -1.13 -9.78
N GLU A 373 11.11 0.02 -9.42
CA GLU A 373 11.68 1.32 -9.74
C GLU A 373 12.98 1.57 -8.97
N PHE A 374 13.05 1.19 -7.68
CA PHE A 374 14.28 1.23 -6.90
C PHE A 374 15.39 0.44 -7.60
N TYR A 375 15.08 -0.78 -8.05
CA TYR A 375 16.01 -1.63 -8.77
C TYR A 375 16.48 -0.98 -10.09
N ARG A 376 15.55 -0.40 -10.87
CA ARG A 376 15.88 0.28 -12.14
C ARG A 376 16.82 1.47 -11.94
N ARG A 377 16.61 2.27 -10.90
CA ARG A 377 17.46 3.44 -10.62
C ARG A 377 18.88 3.06 -10.27
N ILE A 378 19.08 1.91 -9.65
CA ILE A 378 20.41 1.44 -9.25
C ILE A 378 21.13 0.74 -10.40
N TYR A 379 20.43 -0.19 -11.07
CA TYR A 379 21.04 -1.09 -12.03
C TYR A 379 20.82 -0.70 -13.50
N HIS A 380 20.03 0.33 -13.76
CA HIS A 380 19.68 0.82 -15.11
C HIS A 380 19.13 -0.28 -16.03
N LYS A 381 18.44 -1.26 -15.47
CA LYS A 381 17.78 -2.37 -16.17
C LYS A 381 16.51 -2.78 -15.41
N ASN A 382 15.62 -3.50 -16.06
CA ASN A 382 14.46 -4.09 -15.39
C ASN A 382 14.89 -5.21 -14.44
N PRO A 383 14.19 -5.40 -13.30
CA PRO A 383 14.43 -6.54 -12.45
C PRO A 383 14.10 -7.86 -13.18
N PRO A 384 14.78 -8.97 -12.86
CA PRO A 384 14.48 -10.25 -13.45
C PRO A 384 13.06 -10.70 -13.08
N LYS A 385 12.39 -11.38 -14.03
CA LYS A 385 11.12 -12.06 -13.76
C LYS A 385 11.38 -13.38 -13.07
N ILE A 386 10.50 -13.75 -12.13
CA ILE A 386 10.55 -15.06 -11.51
C ILE A 386 9.80 -16.04 -12.41
N ILE A 387 10.47 -17.11 -12.82
CA ILE A 387 9.89 -18.19 -13.62
C ILE A 387 9.49 -19.35 -12.72
N GLU A 388 10.34 -19.68 -11.74
CA GLU A 388 10.09 -20.70 -10.73
C GLU A 388 10.16 -20.07 -9.34
N ILE A 389 9.21 -20.42 -8.48
CA ILE A 389 9.09 -19.86 -7.15
C ILE A 389 9.49 -20.91 -6.11
N PRO A 390 10.61 -20.70 -5.41
CA PRO A 390 10.94 -21.53 -4.26
C PRO A 390 9.89 -21.31 -3.16
N MET A 391 9.39 -22.42 -2.61
CA MET A 391 8.42 -22.43 -1.52
C MET A 391 9.16 -22.62 -0.21
N GLU A 392 9.59 -21.53 0.39
CA GLU A 392 10.13 -21.55 1.75
C GLU A 392 9.03 -21.24 2.77
N ASP A 393 8.98 -22.01 3.83
CA ASP A 393 8.04 -21.75 4.91
C ASP A 393 8.47 -20.53 5.73
N VAL A 394 7.65 -19.51 5.71
CA VAL A 394 7.84 -18.36 6.58
C VAL A 394 7.55 -18.76 8.03
N LYS A 395 8.55 -18.62 8.90
CA LYS A 395 8.43 -18.95 10.32
C LYS A 395 7.16 -18.35 10.92
N LYS A 396 6.33 -19.20 11.52
CA LYS A 396 5.10 -18.74 12.20
C LYS A 396 5.43 -17.67 13.24
N GLY A 397 4.72 -16.56 13.19
CA GLY A 397 4.91 -15.43 14.09
C GLY A 397 6.04 -14.45 13.68
N LEU A 398 6.70 -14.65 12.54
CA LEU A 398 7.66 -13.69 12.01
C LEU A 398 6.99 -12.43 11.47
N ILE A 399 5.79 -12.57 10.88
CA ILE A 399 4.99 -11.45 10.39
C ILE A 399 3.90 -11.14 11.43
N SER A 400 3.74 -9.87 11.79
CA SER A 400 2.67 -9.44 12.70
C SER A 400 1.30 -9.64 12.05
N GLU A 401 0.28 -9.91 12.83
CA GLU A 401 -1.10 -9.92 12.35
C GLU A 401 -1.59 -8.49 12.10
N THR A 402 -2.68 -8.29 11.37
CA THR A 402 -3.31 -6.98 11.18
C THR A 402 -3.99 -6.51 12.47
N SER A 403 -4.02 -5.20 12.72
CA SER A 403 -4.62 -4.66 13.95
C SER A 403 -6.08 -5.03 14.10
N TRP A 404 -6.87 -5.02 13.01
CA TRP A 404 -8.27 -5.41 13.07
C TRP A 404 -8.47 -6.87 13.48
N LYS A 405 -7.59 -7.76 13.00
CA LYS A 405 -7.69 -9.20 13.31
C LYS A 405 -7.23 -9.50 14.74
N GLU A 406 -6.18 -8.81 15.22
CA GLU A 406 -5.77 -8.87 16.63
C GLU A 406 -6.94 -8.47 17.55
N ILE A 407 -7.67 -7.39 17.23
CA ILE A 407 -8.84 -6.93 17.97
C ILE A 407 -9.92 -8.03 18.01
N ILE A 408 -10.24 -8.63 16.88
CA ILE A 408 -11.26 -9.70 16.83
C ILE A 408 -10.81 -10.94 17.63
N ILE A 409 -9.54 -11.34 17.55
CA ILE A 409 -9.02 -12.47 18.31
C ILE A 409 -9.12 -12.20 19.83
N ASN A 410 -8.77 -10.99 20.26
CA ASN A 410 -8.79 -10.63 21.67
C ASN A 410 -10.20 -10.37 22.24
N SER A 411 -11.19 -10.12 21.37
CA SER A 411 -12.58 -9.88 21.78
C SER A 411 -13.42 -11.15 21.94
N ARG A 412 -12.94 -12.29 21.49
CA ARG A 412 -13.56 -13.63 21.56
C ARG A 412 -12.93 -14.48 22.64
#